data_9bc231341cf7e095ef6e360c1d587673
#
_entry.id   9bc231341cf7e095ef6e360c1d587673
#
_cell.length_a   1.000
_cell.length_b   1.000
_cell.length_c   1.000
_cell.angle_alpha   90.00
_cell.angle_beta   90.00
_cell.angle_gamma   90.00
#
_symmetry.space_group_name_H-M   'P 1'
#
loop_
_entity.id
_entity.type
_entity.pdbx_description
1 polymer ?
#
loop_
_entity_poly.entity_id
_entity_poly.type
_entity_poly.pdbx_seq_one_letter_code
_entity_poly.pdbx_strand_id
1 'polypeptide(L)'
;MKIIGRYCTARTHVSSTRNKVYIILSSENLVRFPNSPFLLNKLFEPSGDQPKAINALLEGLEGNMSHQTLLGVTGSGKTYTMANVIANSGRPAIIMAPNKTLAAQLYSEFKEFFPKNSVEYFVSYYDYFQPEAYVPSRDLFIEKDSSINEHVEQMRLSATKSLIERDDSIVVASV
;
A
#
# COMPACT_ATOMS: atom_id res chain seq x y z
N MET A 1 -7.78 -3.34 -47.05
CA MET A 1 -7.21 -2.89 -45.79
C MET A 1 -7.91 -3.70 -44.71
N LYS A 2 -7.28 -4.83 -44.27
CA LYS A 2 -7.86 -5.74 -43.29
C LYS A 2 -7.34 -5.34 -41.92
N ILE A 3 -8.22 -4.88 -41.03
CA ILE A 3 -7.94 -4.65 -39.61
C ILE A 3 -8.10 -6.01 -38.93
N ILE A 4 -6.98 -6.64 -38.55
CA ILE A 4 -7.00 -7.85 -37.73
C ILE A 4 -7.03 -7.38 -36.27
N GLY A 5 -8.22 -7.38 -35.69
CA GLY A 5 -8.39 -7.25 -34.25
C GLY A 5 -7.81 -8.49 -33.56
N ARG A 6 -6.68 -8.34 -32.85
CA ARG A 6 -6.20 -9.39 -31.94
C ARG A 6 -7.11 -9.44 -30.74
N TYR A 7 -8.00 -10.40 -30.72
CA TYR A 7 -8.66 -10.84 -29.49
C TYR A 7 -7.59 -11.50 -28.61
N CYS A 8 -7.21 -10.82 -27.54
CA CYS A 8 -6.40 -11.41 -26.49
C CYS A 8 -7.29 -12.38 -25.71
N THR A 9 -7.21 -13.66 -26.03
CA THR A 9 -7.85 -14.71 -25.23
C THR A 9 -7.08 -14.83 -23.91
N ALA A 10 -7.66 -14.29 -22.86
CA ALA A 10 -7.19 -14.49 -21.50
C ALA A 10 -7.24 -15.99 -21.17
N ARG A 11 -6.07 -16.63 -21.04
CA ARG A 11 -5.97 -17.99 -20.50
C ARG A 11 -6.13 -17.91 -18.98
N THR A 12 -7.28 -18.33 -18.48
CA THR A 12 -7.47 -18.55 -17.05
C THR A 12 -6.81 -19.87 -16.66
N HIS A 13 -5.70 -19.80 -15.95
CA HIS A 13 -5.13 -20.96 -15.27
C HIS A 13 -5.72 -21.05 -13.86
N VAL A 14 -6.46 -22.12 -13.59
CA VAL A 14 -6.92 -22.43 -12.25
C VAL A 14 -5.90 -23.39 -11.62
N SER A 15 -5.16 -22.91 -10.64
CA SER A 15 -4.28 -23.74 -9.81
C SER A 15 -4.95 -23.93 -8.44
N SER A 16 -5.19 -25.19 -8.09
CA SER A 16 -5.74 -25.55 -6.77
C SER A 16 -4.65 -26.19 -5.92
N THR A 17 -4.22 -25.49 -4.90
CA THR A 17 -3.43 -26.10 -3.82
C THR A 17 -4.12 -25.80 -2.49
N ARG A 18 -4.59 -26.85 -1.80
CA ARG A 18 -5.23 -26.80 -0.49
C ARG A 18 -6.43 -25.84 -0.39
N ASN A 19 -7.52 -26.14 -1.10
CA ASN A 19 -8.83 -25.45 -1.01
C ASN A 19 -8.85 -23.92 -1.27
N LYS A 20 -7.83 -23.36 -1.91
CA LYS A 20 -7.85 -21.94 -2.35
C LYS A 20 -7.86 -21.89 -3.88
N VAL A 21 -8.89 -21.27 -4.45
CA VAL A 21 -9.00 -21.04 -5.91
C VAL A 21 -8.40 -19.67 -6.20
N TYR A 22 -7.39 -19.63 -7.06
CA TYR A 22 -6.79 -18.38 -7.56
C TYR A 22 -7.21 -18.17 -9.00
N ILE A 23 -7.67 -16.97 -9.33
CA ILE A 23 -7.92 -16.56 -10.72
C ILE A 23 -6.73 -15.73 -11.17
N ILE A 24 -5.90 -16.30 -12.05
CA ILE A 24 -4.78 -15.57 -12.66
C ILE A 24 -5.29 -14.90 -13.94
N LEU A 25 -5.36 -13.57 -13.94
CA LEU A 25 -5.71 -12.78 -15.10
C LEU A 25 -4.42 -12.49 -15.91
N SER A 26 -4.28 -13.13 -17.04
CA SER A 26 -3.08 -13.11 -17.88
C SER A 26 -2.93 -11.82 -18.68
N SER A 27 -1.91 -11.10 -18.43
CA SER A 27 -0.87 -10.32 -19.13
C SER A 27 0.00 -9.55 -18.13
N GLU A 28 -0.45 -9.44 -16.92
CA GLU A 28 0.24 -8.98 -15.70
C GLU A 28 0.10 -10.14 -14.71
N ASN A 29 1.09 -10.40 -13.87
CA ASN A 29 1.06 -11.47 -12.85
C ASN A 29 0.05 -11.16 -11.73
N LEU A 30 -1.16 -10.72 -12.10
CA LEU A 30 -2.21 -10.29 -11.18
C LEU A 30 -2.95 -11.49 -10.60
N VAL A 31 -2.95 -11.59 -9.28
CA VAL A 31 -3.63 -12.64 -8.53
C VAL A 31 -4.72 -12.02 -7.68
N ARG A 32 -5.92 -12.60 -7.73
CA ARG A 32 -7.03 -12.27 -6.83
C ARG A 32 -7.24 -13.43 -5.86
N PHE A 33 -7.27 -13.12 -4.58
CA PHE A 33 -7.61 -14.09 -3.54
C PHE A 33 -9.14 -14.21 -3.38
N PRO A 34 -9.64 -15.35 -2.92
CA PRO A 34 -11.07 -15.54 -2.66
C PRO A 34 -11.62 -14.47 -1.71
N ASN A 35 -12.77 -13.90 -2.04
CA ASN A 35 -13.46 -12.86 -1.25
C ASN A 35 -12.65 -11.58 -1.01
N SER A 36 -11.64 -11.32 -1.83
CA SER A 36 -10.83 -10.11 -1.74
C SER A 36 -11.09 -9.17 -2.93
N PRO A 37 -11.26 -7.85 -2.70
CA PRO A 37 -11.35 -6.87 -3.77
C PRO A 37 -9.99 -6.55 -4.39
N PHE A 38 -8.88 -6.98 -3.76
CA PHE A 38 -7.53 -6.65 -4.19
C PHE A 38 -7.02 -7.53 -5.32
N LEU A 39 -6.24 -6.92 -6.22
CA LEU A 39 -5.49 -7.57 -7.28
C LEU A 39 -3.99 -7.38 -7.02
N LEU A 40 -3.36 -8.40 -6.47
CA LEU A 40 -1.93 -8.37 -6.18
C LEU A 40 -1.12 -8.69 -7.45
N ASN A 41 -0.21 -7.80 -7.82
CA ASN A 41 0.81 -8.08 -8.83
C ASN A 41 1.91 -8.96 -8.21
N LYS A 42 1.85 -10.25 -8.50
CA LYS A 42 2.71 -11.27 -7.93
C LYS A 42 3.95 -11.42 -8.79
N LEU A 43 4.95 -10.56 -8.56
CA LEU A 43 6.20 -10.54 -9.30
C LEU A 43 7.03 -11.82 -9.10
N PHE A 44 6.90 -12.44 -7.92
CA PHE A 44 7.57 -13.69 -7.54
C PHE A 44 6.76 -14.44 -6.48
N GLU A 45 7.03 -15.73 -6.32
CA GLU A 45 6.43 -16.52 -5.25
C GLU A 45 7.08 -16.19 -3.89
N PRO A 46 6.29 -16.07 -2.80
CA PRO A 46 6.86 -15.94 -1.46
C PRO A 46 7.82 -17.10 -1.15
N SER A 47 9.01 -16.79 -0.66
CA SER A 47 10.07 -17.75 -0.44
C SER A 47 10.59 -17.74 1.01
N GLY A 48 11.36 -18.77 1.38
CA GLY A 48 11.91 -18.91 2.73
C GLY A 48 10.81 -18.95 3.79
N ASP A 49 10.89 -18.09 4.80
CA ASP A 49 9.92 -18.01 5.90
C ASP A 49 8.69 -17.14 5.59
N GLN A 50 8.66 -16.46 4.43
CA GLN A 50 7.55 -15.58 4.07
C GLN A 50 6.18 -16.31 4.02
N PRO A 51 6.04 -17.52 3.42
CA PRO A 51 4.75 -18.22 3.42
C PRO A 51 4.25 -18.54 4.83
N LYS A 52 5.16 -18.91 5.73
CA LYS A 52 4.84 -19.19 7.14
C LYS A 52 4.39 -17.92 7.86
N ALA A 53 5.10 -16.82 7.66
CA ALA A 53 4.75 -15.52 8.24
C ALA A 53 3.40 -15.00 7.73
N ILE A 54 3.12 -15.11 6.41
CA ILE A 54 1.82 -14.74 5.82
C ILE A 54 0.69 -15.53 6.47
N ASN A 55 0.82 -16.86 6.58
CA ASN A 55 -0.21 -17.70 7.17
C ASN A 55 -0.45 -17.36 8.65
N ALA A 56 0.62 -17.18 9.43
CA ALA A 56 0.49 -16.83 10.85
C ALA A 56 -0.20 -15.46 11.04
N LEU A 57 0.13 -14.45 10.21
CA LEU A 57 -0.51 -13.15 10.27
C LEU A 57 -1.99 -13.21 9.88
N LEU A 58 -2.36 -14.03 8.89
CA LEU A 58 -3.75 -14.23 8.48
C LEU A 58 -4.56 -14.96 9.56
N GLU A 59 -4.02 -16.02 10.14
CA GLU A 59 -4.63 -16.73 11.28
C GLU A 59 -4.87 -15.79 12.46
N GLY A 60 -3.91 -14.89 12.75
CA GLY A 60 -4.07 -13.87 13.78
C GLY A 60 -5.18 -12.87 13.47
N LEU A 61 -5.32 -12.44 12.19
CA LEU A 61 -6.42 -11.57 11.74
C LEU A 61 -7.79 -12.27 11.83
N GLU A 62 -7.88 -13.54 11.46
CA GLU A 62 -9.09 -14.35 11.57
C GLU A 62 -9.47 -14.60 13.05
N GLY A 63 -8.46 -14.77 13.91
CA GLY A 63 -8.60 -14.90 15.37
C GLY A 63 -8.86 -13.57 16.08
N ASN A 64 -9.03 -12.45 15.35
CA ASN A 64 -9.25 -11.11 15.90
C ASN A 64 -8.15 -10.65 16.86
N MET A 65 -6.89 -11.05 16.64
CA MET A 65 -5.76 -10.51 17.39
C MET A 65 -5.63 -9.01 17.13
N SER A 66 -5.62 -8.22 18.19
CA SER A 66 -5.51 -6.75 18.09
C SER A 66 -4.12 -6.28 17.66
N HIS A 67 -3.07 -7.05 17.97
CA HIS A 67 -1.69 -6.70 17.65
C HIS A 67 -0.91 -7.94 17.20
N GLN A 68 -0.09 -7.75 16.17
CA GLN A 68 0.85 -8.76 15.69
C GLN A 68 2.15 -8.06 15.29
N THR A 69 3.28 -8.74 15.44
CA THR A 69 4.59 -8.20 15.10
C THR A 69 5.27 -9.08 14.05
N LEU A 70 5.63 -8.48 12.91
CA LEU A 70 6.46 -9.12 11.88
C LEU A 70 7.92 -8.70 12.09
N LEU A 71 8.74 -9.63 12.59
CA LEU A 71 10.17 -9.42 12.77
C LEU A 71 10.94 -9.94 11.55
N GLY A 72 11.85 -9.13 11.04
CA GLY A 72 12.72 -9.51 9.92
C GLY A 72 13.79 -8.47 9.66
N VAL A 73 14.94 -8.90 9.16
CA VAL A 73 16.05 -8.03 8.77
C VAL A 73 15.67 -7.15 7.57
N THR A 74 16.41 -6.08 7.34
CA THR A 74 16.25 -5.25 6.12
C THR A 74 16.49 -6.12 4.88
N GLY A 75 15.65 -5.95 3.86
CA GLY A 75 15.73 -6.75 2.63
C GLY A 75 15.10 -8.15 2.70
N SER A 76 14.48 -8.57 3.84
CA SER A 76 13.79 -9.86 3.94
C SER A 76 12.42 -9.92 3.23
N GLY A 77 12.04 -8.85 2.53
CA GLY A 77 10.76 -8.77 1.82
C GLY A 77 9.55 -8.55 2.72
N LYS A 78 9.70 -7.87 3.86
CA LYS A 78 8.57 -7.55 4.76
C LYS A 78 7.43 -6.83 4.05
N THR A 79 7.73 -5.85 3.18
CA THR A 79 6.73 -5.12 2.42
C THR A 79 5.91 -6.06 1.52
N TYR A 80 6.58 -6.98 0.84
CA TYR A 80 5.92 -7.98 0.02
C TYR A 80 5.09 -8.98 0.85
N THR A 81 5.60 -9.38 2.02
CA THR A 81 4.84 -10.20 2.99
C THR A 81 3.55 -9.49 3.40
N MET A 82 3.63 -8.20 3.75
CA MET A 82 2.46 -7.40 4.11
C MET A 82 1.50 -7.21 2.94
N ALA A 83 1.99 -6.99 1.72
CA ALA A 83 1.15 -6.93 0.51
C ALA A 83 0.35 -8.22 0.32
N ASN A 84 0.97 -9.39 0.51
CA ASN A 84 0.27 -10.67 0.46
C ASN A 84 -0.78 -10.81 1.57
N VAL A 85 -0.51 -10.34 2.79
CA VAL A 85 -1.48 -10.34 3.89
C VAL A 85 -2.68 -9.45 3.57
N ILE A 86 -2.46 -8.23 3.10
CA ILE A 86 -3.53 -7.30 2.70
C ILE A 86 -4.38 -7.90 1.58
N ALA A 87 -3.74 -8.42 0.54
CA ALA A 87 -4.43 -9.04 -0.59
C ALA A 87 -5.29 -10.24 -0.16
N ASN A 88 -4.80 -11.08 0.76
CA ASN A 88 -5.55 -12.24 1.25
C ASN A 88 -6.67 -11.86 2.21
N SER A 89 -6.44 -10.88 3.10
CA SER A 89 -7.43 -10.47 4.11
C SER A 89 -8.66 -9.80 3.48
N GLY A 90 -8.48 -9.16 2.30
CA GLY A 90 -9.53 -8.41 1.62
C GLY A 90 -10.01 -7.16 2.36
N ARG A 91 -9.29 -6.72 3.39
CA ARG A 91 -9.66 -5.55 4.21
C ARG A 91 -8.90 -4.31 3.76
N PRO A 92 -9.53 -3.13 3.71
CA PRO A 92 -8.82 -1.86 3.56
C PRO A 92 -7.71 -1.73 4.59
N ALA A 93 -6.60 -1.08 4.21
CA ALA A 93 -5.41 -1.01 5.05
C ALA A 93 -4.86 0.42 5.17
N ILE A 94 -4.37 0.76 6.36
CA ILE A 94 -3.57 1.97 6.58
C ILE A 94 -2.16 1.55 6.97
N ILE A 95 -1.17 2.08 6.25
CA ILE A 95 0.25 1.82 6.46
C ILE A 95 0.88 3.10 7.02
N MET A 96 1.28 3.06 8.28
CA MET A 96 1.91 4.21 8.94
C MET A 96 3.42 4.12 8.83
N ALA A 97 4.03 5.17 8.28
CA ALA A 97 5.48 5.32 8.21
C ALA A 97 5.97 6.41 9.18
N PRO A 98 7.19 6.29 9.73
CA PRO A 98 7.72 7.24 10.70
C PRO A 98 8.08 8.61 10.09
N ASN A 99 8.18 8.72 8.78
CA ASN A 99 8.47 9.98 8.07
C ASN A 99 7.98 9.97 6.62
N LYS A 100 7.93 11.14 6.00
CA LYS A 100 7.47 11.33 4.61
C LYS A 100 8.30 10.56 3.58
N THR A 101 9.62 10.46 3.77
CA THR A 101 10.52 9.77 2.83
C THR A 101 10.20 8.28 2.77
N LEU A 102 10.06 7.63 3.92
CA LEU A 102 9.68 6.22 3.99
C LEU A 102 8.25 6.01 3.52
N ALA A 103 7.34 6.93 3.83
CA ALA A 103 5.97 6.88 3.30
C ALA A 103 5.95 6.92 1.76
N ALA A 104 6.77 7.78 1.14
CA ALA A 104 6.88 7.87 -0.32
C ALA A 104 7.43 6.57 -0.93
N GLN A 105 8.45 5.97 -0.31
CA GLN A 105 8.99 4.68 -0.73
C GLN A 105 7.93 3.58 -0.66
N LEU A 106 7.26 3.44 0.49
CA LEU A 106 6.21 2.44 0.67
C LEU A 106 5.04 2.66 -0.31
N TYR A 107 4.64 3.92 -0.52
CA TYR A 107 3.62 4.24 -1.51
C TYR A 107 3.98 3.73 -2.91
N SER A 108 5.23 3.96 -3.36
CA SER A 108 5.72 3.47 -4.64
C SER A 108 5.70 1.94 -4.70
N GLU A 109 6.22 1.25 -3.67
CA GLU A 109 6.22 -0.22 -3.60
C GLU A 109 4.78 -0.79 -3.63
N PHE A 110 3.86 -0.21 -2.85
CA PHE A 110 2.47 -0.66 -2.84
C PHE A 110 1.73 -0.36 -4.15
N LYS A 111 2.05 0.72 -4.86
CA LYS A 111 1.54 0.99 -6.22
C LYS A 111 1.98 -0.07 -7.23
N GLU A 112 3.19 -0.60 -7.10
CA GLU A 112 3.69 -1.69 -7.95
C GLU A 112 3.01 -3.01 -7.61
N PHE A 113 2.75 -3.29 -6.33
CA PHE A 113 2.03 -4.49 -5.90
C PHE A 113 0.53 -4.44 -6.21
N PHE A 114 -0.08 -3.26 -6.21
CA PHE A 114 -1.52 -3.07 -6.41
C PHE A 114 -1.83 -2.05 -7.52
N PRO A 115 -1.41 -2.31 -8.78
CA PRO A 115 -1.53 -1.32 -9.86
C PRO A 115 -2.99 -1.01 -10.27
N LYS A 116 -3.93 -1.88 -9.91
CA LYS A 116 -5.38 -1.73 -10.24
C LYS A 116 -6.24 -1.31 -9.05
N ASN A 117 -5.67 -1.25 -7.86
CA ASN A 117 -6.38 -0.87 -6.65
C ASN A 117 -6.09 0.57 -6.23
N SER A 118 -6.85 1.09 -5.29
CA SER A 118 -6.65 2.43 -4.76
C SER A 118 -5.52 2.43 -3.73
N VAL A 119 -4.33 2.83 -4.15
CA VAL A 119 -3.21 3.10 -3.24
C VAL A 119 -3.04 4.61 -3.15
N GLU A 120 -3.21 5.15 -1.96
CA GLU A 120 -3.27 6.59 -1.69
C GLU A 120 -2.16 7.04 -0.76
N TYR A 121 -1.74 8.31 -0.92
CA TYR A 121 -0.69 8.92 -0.13
C TYR A 121 -1.26 9.99 0.79
N PHE A 122 -1.01 9.87 2.09
CA PHE A 122 -1.57 10.74 3.10
C PHE A 122 -0.50 11.22 4.09
N VAL A 123 0.10 12.36 3.81
CA VAL A 123 1.14 12.97 4.65
C VAL A 123 0.81 14.42 4.95
N SER A 124 1.56 15.06 5.85
CA SER A 124 1.42 16.49 6.12
C SER A 124 1.65 17.30 4.84
N TYR A 125 0.77 18.25 4.55
CA TYR A 125 0.84 19.12 3.36
C TYR A 125 1.78 20.31 3.53
N TYR A 126 2.38 20.49 4.72
CA TYR A 126 3.42 21.50 4.92
C TYR A 126 4.76 20.98 4.40
N ASP A 127 5.37 21.70 3.48
CA ASP A 127 6.74 21.44 3.02
C ASP A 127 7.76 22.05 3.97
N TYR A 128 7.41 23.21 4.51
CA TYR A 128 8.23 23.98 5.44
C TYR A 128 7.34 24.54 6.56
N PHE A 129 7.83 24.44 7.77
CA PHE A 129 7.22 25.07 8.94
C PHE A 129 8.31 25.66 9.84
N GLN A 130 8.29 26.98 9.98
CA GLN A 130 9.14 27.71 10.92
C GLN A 130 8.26 28.31 12.00
N PRO A 131 8.40 27.85 13.27
CA PRO A 131 7.71 28.49 14.37
C PRO A 131 8.27 29.89 14.61
N GLU A 132 7.45 30.77 15.13
CA GLU A 132 7.88 32.07 15.63
C GLU A 132 8.92 31.90 16.73
N ALA A 133 9.97 32.71 16.71
CA ALA A 133 11.00 32.72 17.73
C ALA A 133 11.57 34.11 17.92
N TYR A 134 11.93 34.44 19.16
CA TYR A 134 12.65 35.67 19.48
C TYR A 134 14.06 35.33 19.96
N VAL A 135 15.04 35.98 19.35
CA VAL A 135 16.46 35.81 19.67
C VAL A 135 16.96 37.04 20.42
N PRO A 136 16.95 37.03 21.80
CA PRO A 136 17.25 38.22 22.61
C PRO A 136 18.64 38.81 22.35
N SER A 137 19.63 37.96 22.04
CA SER A 137 21.02 38.39 21.79
C SER A 137 21.19 39.27 20.56
N ARG A 138 20.23 39.27 19.63
CA ARG A 138 20.26 40.01 18.37
C ARG A 138 19.06 40.95 18.21
N ASP A 139 18.16 40.98 19.22
CA ASP A 139 16.87 41.68 19.16
C ASP A 139 16.10 41.36 17.86
N LEU A 140 16.14 40.08 17.48
CA LEU A 140 15.59 39.58 16.24
C LEU A 140 14.33 38.76 16.53
N PHE A 141 13.19 39.17 15.96
CA PHE A 141 11.97 38.40 15.91
C PHE A 141 11.91 37.63 14.58
N ILE A 142 11.82 36.31 14.66
CA ILE A 142 11.61 35.43 13.52
C ILE A 142 10.11 35.17 13.44
N GLU A 143 9.50 35.60 12.35
CA GLU A 143 8.06 35.39 12.14
C GLU A 143 7.78 33.92 11.79
N LYS A 144 6.56 33.48 12.12
CA LYS A 144 6.05 32.18 11.71
C LYS A 144 5.95 32.16 10.19
N ASP A 145 6.55 31.15 9.59
CA ASP A 145 6.47 30.92 8.15
C ASP A 145 6.06 29.47 7.86
N SER A 146 5.21 29.28 6.85
CA SER A 146 4.78 27.95 6.42
C SER A 146 4.46 27.93 4.94
N SER A 147 4.95 26.92 4.25
CA SER A 147 4.68 26.66 2.85
C SER A 147 3.73 25.46 2.73
N ILE A 148 2.60 25.67 2.07
CA ILE A 148 1.60 24.63 1.79
C ILE A 148 1.86 24.06 0.40
N ASN A 149 1.92 22.74 0.30
CA ASN A 149 2.00 22.03 -0.96
C ASN A 149 0.58 21.62 -1.42
N GLU A 150 0.02 22.36 -2.36
CA GLU A 150 -1.32 22.14 -2.90
C GLU A 150 -1.48 20.74 -3.52
N HIS A 151 -0.43 20.20 -4.14
CA HIS A 151 -0.47 18.85 -4.71
C HIS A 151 -0.64 17.79 -3.63
N VAL A 152 0.08 17.90 -2.52
CA VAL A 152 -0.07 17.00 -1.37
C VAL A 152 -1.45 17.15 -0.73
N GLU A 153 -2.00 18.35 -0.68
CA GLU A 153 -3.38 18.57 -0.21
C GLU A 153 -4.40 17.85 -1.09
N GLN A 154 -4.28 17.94 -2.41
CA GLN A 154 -5.11 17.19 -3.35
C GLN A 154 -5.00 15.68 -3.17
N MET A 155 -3.79 15.14 -2.94
CA MET A 155 -3.59 13.73 -2.66
C MET A 155 -4.30 13.30 -1.36
N ARG A 156 -4.31 14.14 -0.33
CA ARG A 156 -5.05 13.88 0.93
C ARG A 156 -6.57 13.82 0.70
N LEU A 157 -7.11 14.74 -0.09
CA LEU A 157 -8.52 14.73 -0.46
C LEU A 157 -8.88 13.49 -1.27
N SER A 158 -8.02 13.08 -2.22
CA SER A 158 -8.16 11.82 -2.96
C SER A 158 -8.20 10.61 -2.02
N ALA A 159 -7.28 10.54 -1.06
CA ALA A 159 -7.22 9.45 -0.09
C ALA A 159 -8.50 9.37 0.76
N THR A 160 -9.00 10.52 1.22
CA THR A 160 -10.26 10.59 1.98
C THR A 160 -11.44 10.09 1.16
N LYS A 161 -11.54 10.53 -0.11
CA LYS A 161 -12.57 10.07 -1.04
C LYS A 161 -12.50 8.57 -1.26
N SER A 162 -11.31 8.04 -1.54
CA SER A 162 -11.11 6.61 -1.79
C SER A 162 -11.49 5.74 -0.60
N LEU A 163 -11.21 6.17 0.62
CA LEU A 163 -11.63 5.44 1.84
C LEU A 163 -13.15 5.37 2.02
N ILE A 164 -13.88 6.37 1.53
CA ILE A 164 -15.35 6.42 1.63
C ILE A 164 -16.02 5.61 0.52
N GLU A 165 -15.45 5.65 -0.68
CA GLU A 165 -16.11 5.13 -1.89
C GLU A 165 -15.63 3.72 -2.30
N ARG A 166 -14.49 3.22 -1.75
CA ARG A 166 -13.84 2.00 -2.24
C ARG A 166 -13.46 1.05 -1.11
N ASP A 167 -13.79 -0.23 -1.31
CA ASP A 167 -13.42 -1.31 -0.39
C ASP A 167 -11.99 -1.83 -0.62
N ASP A 168 -11.35 -1.43 -1.74
CA ASP A 168 -10.00 -1.85 -2.13
C ASP A 168 -8.94 -0.76 -1.89
N SER A 169 -9.11 0.02 -0.83
CA SER A 169 -8.25 1.16 -0.52
C SER A 169 -7.08 0.77 0.39
N ILE A 170 -5.88 1.22 0.03
CA ILE A 170 -4.66 1.16 0.83
C ILE A 170 -4.13 2.58 0.99
N VAL A 171 -4.05 3.08 2.23
CA VAL A 171 -3.54 4.42 2.50
C VAL A 171 -2.16 4.32 3.14
N VAL A 172 -1.17 4.94 2.51
CA VAL A 172 0.17 5.09 3.08
C VAL A 172 0.31 6.47 3.69
N ALA A 173 0.53 6.52 4.99
CA ALA A 173 0.50 7.74 5.77
C ALA A 173 1.77 7.96 6.59
N SER A 174 2.04 9.22 6.93
CA SER A 174 3.00 9.58 7.98
C SER A 174 2.46 10.76 8.80
N VAL A 175 2.98 10.90 10.00
CA VAL A 175 2.68 12.02 10.90
C VAL A 175 3.47 13.25 10.49
#